data_0411d0484ca7db1b6a410768280a4b7b
#
_entry.id   0411d0484ca7db1b6a410768280a4b7b
#
_cell.length_a   1.000
_cell.length_b   1.000
_cell.length_c   1.000
_cell.angle_alpha   90.00
_cell.angle_beta   90.00
_cell.angle_gamma   90.00
#
_symmetry.space_group_name_H-M   'P 1'
#
loop_
_entity.id
_entity.type
_entity.pdbx_description
1 polymer ?
#
loop_
_entity_poly.entity_id
_entity_poly.type
_entity_poly.pdbx_seq_one_letter_code
_entity_poly.pdbx_strand_id
1 'polypeptide(L)'
;MERTPALYPKKRLPARLFWPAAALAALAGGGALAYYWRVFYSLDARGWPAPLLFGAAGALALLLVGGAWLIRRLRGLPARAAGCILLAGALFCFADPPMQAPDEYNHYLRSYSISQGRFDFDAQRTYPPDVCRLYRAFPGAWVSAHTSQGLAKDEGGNEIAYNSEGYALKQRGADGPVESVWDSFREYAAGGGAEAVGEPILFMVLPFLPQALGMLLARLLGFGALGCLYGGRLANLCLYAFLCYKALCNCQRGRGVLLAFTLLPLSLYMAASLSYDAHLLGCYYLCASFLGKEEFTRRDGAWFAGAFLLMNVAKPYINLLWLLLLFFLPGAPGRRVKRGGFGLLLGLGALAVTFFVSWYGVALRSNYGEIGRMLGEDVQQLPQLFFVLKNPLRYAAVFLGTLYENGFFLGQLGLFGALDLPVEVLNLASPLMLALAAALTCRKEKTLRRAPCAGALTFGLLYIAGAATAMYITYTPVGMVRIIGLQARYFLPAFLMLFWLLQKGLGRALRPAAGPERGEGLCLAFSGLFAAAGAVLLFQHYFVGPVYLIR
;
A
#
# COMPACT_ATOMS: atom_id res chain seq x y z
N MET A 1 -40.01 17.34 44.15
CA MET A 1 -39.80 16.72 42.84
C MET A 1 -39.85 17.80 41.78
N GLU A 2 -38.72 18.44 41.54
CA GLU A 2 -38.59 19.49 40.50
C GLU A 2 -38.32 18.84 39.19
N ARG A 3 -39.18 19.10 38.19
CA ARG A 3 -38.97 18.69 36.81
C ARG A 3 -37.89 19.56 36.18
N THR A 4 -36.74 18.99 35.89
CA THR A 4 -35.71 19.62 35.08
C THR A 4 -36.28 20.01 33.71
N PRO A 5 -36.07 21.26 33.23
CA PRO A 5 -36.61 21.69 31.94
C PRO A 5 -35.90 20.92 30.80
N ALA A 6 -36.69 20.41 29.89
CA ALA A 6 -36.24 19.71 28.69
C ALA A 6 -35.34 20.63 27.86
N LEU A 7 -34.08 20.25 27.74
CA LEU A 7 -33.11 20.86 26.84
C LEU A 7 -33.67 20.89 25.41
N TYR A 8 -33.63 22.08 24.81
CA TYR A 8 -34.07 22.43 23.47
C TYR A 8 -33.90 21.29 22.45
N PRO A 9 -34.91 20.99 21.64
CA PRO A 9 -34.76 20.07 20.52
C PRO A 9 -33.75 20.67 19.57
N LYS A 10 -32.56 20.03 19.45
CA LYS A 10 -31.58 20.38 18.42
C LYS A 10 -32.27 20.25 17.06
N LYS A 11 -32.68 21.38 16.46
CA LYS A 11 -33.19 21.44 15.09
C LYS A 11 -32.12 20.82 14.17
N ARG A 12 -32.29 19.55 13.80
CA ARG A 12 -31.44 18.92 12.79
C ARG A 12 -31.71 19.62 11.47
N LEU A 13 -30.65 20.10 10.81
CA LEU A 13 -30.77 20.63 9.45
C LEU A 13 -31.55 19.60 8.60
N PRO A 14 -32.58 20.01 7.85
CA PRO A 14 -33.33 19.08 7.01
C PRO A 14 -32.34 18.41 6.04
N ALA A 15 -32.44 17.10 5.89
CA ALA A 15 -31.48 16.30 5.09
C ALA A 15 -31.33 16.84 3.64
N ARG A 16 -32.34 17.57 3.14
CA ARG A 16 -32.32 18.23 1.82
C ARG A 16 -31.30 19.39 1.75
N LEU A 17 -31.02 20.07 2.87
CA LEU A 17 -30.08 21.20 2.92
C LEU A 17 -28.66 20.78 3.36
N PHE A 18 -28.50 19.57 3.91
CA PHE A 18 -27.20 19.10 4.39
C PHE A 18 -26.17 18.98 3.26
N TRP A 19 -26.52 18.34 2.14
CA TRP A 19 -25.58 18.12 1.06
C TRP A 19 -25.20 19.38 0.27
N PRO A 20 -26.15 20.30 -0.05
CA PRO A 20 -25.79 21.60 -0.60
C PRO A 20 -24.88 22.41 0.33
N ALA A 21 -25.15 22.41 1.65
CA ALA A 21 -24.30 23.09 2.61
C ALA A 21 -22.91 22.45 2.72
N ALA A 22 -22.82 21.11 2.68
CA ALA A 22 -21.55 20.38 2.66
C ALA A 22 -20.75 20.67 1.37
N ALA A 23 -21.41 20.73 0.21
CA ALA A 23 -20.79 21.10 -1.05
C ALA A 23 -20.24 22.54 -1.03
N LEU A 24 -21.03 23.49 -0.50
CA LEU A 24 -20.59 24.87 -0.35
C LEU A 24 -19.39 25.01 0.59
N ALA A 25 -19.43 24.31 1.73
CA ALA A 25 -18.31 24.28 2.68
C ALA A 25 -17.05 23.64 2.08
N ALA A 26 -17.22 22.58 1.28
CA ALA A 26 -16.12 21.92 0.59
C ALA A 26 -15.51 22.81 -0.52
N LEU A 27 -16.35 23.55 -1.26
CA LEU A 27 -15.88 24.52 -2.25
C LEU A 27 -15.12 25.67 -1.58
N ALA A 28 -15.62 26.17 -0.45
CA ALA A 28 -14.90 27.19 0.34
C ALA A 28 -13.55 26.66 0.86
N GLY A 29 -13.54 25.43 1.38
CA GLY A 29 -12.32 24.75 1.81
C GLY A 29 -11.35 24.48 0.66
N GLY A 30 -11.83 24.04 -0.50
CA GLY A 30 -11.05 23.88 -1.72
C GLY A 30 -10.44 25.19 -2.21
N GLY A 31 -11.24 26.28 -2.18
CA GLY A 31 -10.76 27.62 -2.49
C GLY A 31 -9.66 28.11 -1.55
N ALA A 32 -9.83 27.89 -0.24
CA ALA A 32 -8.81 28.20 0.76
C ALA A 32 -7.53 27.39 0.54
N LEU A 33 -7.64 26.08 0.20
CA LEU A 33 -6.50 25.24 -0.12
C LEU A 33 -5.77 25.71 -1.37
N ALA A 34 -6.51 26.05 -2.43
CA ALA A 34 -5.93 26.58 -3.68
C ALA A 34 -5.21 27.92 -3.45
N TYR A 35 -5.81 28.81 -2.64
CA TYR A 35 -5.17 30.07 -2.22
C TYR A 35 -3.88 29.80 -1.45
N TYR A 36 -3.92 28.89 -0.46
CA TYR A 36 -2.77 28.49 0.32
C TYR A 36 -1.66 27.94 -0.56
N TRP A 37 -1.95 27.00 -1.45
CA TRP A 37 -0.96 26.47 -2.40
C TRP A 37 -0.35 27.55 -3.27
N ARG A 38 -1.15 28.47 -3.79
CA ARG A 38 -0.67 29.55 -4.65
C ARG A 38 0.23 30.56 -3.92
N VAL A 39 -0.10 30.88 -2.67
CA VAL A 39 0.60 31.96 -1.92
C VAL A 39 1.82 31.42 -1.17
N PHE A 40 1.70 30.26 -0.56
CA PHE A 40 2.71 29.74 0.37
C PHE A 40 3.58 28.64 -0.20
N TYR A 41 3.10 27.93 -1.22
CA TYR A 41 3.85 26.85 -1.83
C TYR A 41 4.33 27.19 -3.24
N SER A 42 5.44 26.83 -3.45
CA SER A 42 6.53 26.70 -4.38
C SER A 42 6.36 27.04 -5.86
N LEU A 43 7.38 26.74 -6.57
CA LEU A 43 7.59 26.94 -7.99
C LEU A 43 6.40 26.44 -8.81
N ASP A 44 5.90 25.23 -8.55
CA ASP A 44 4.82 24.64 -9.35
C ASP A 44 3.46 25.29 -9.07
N ALA A 45 3.12 25.52 -7.81
CA ALA A 45 1.86 26.18 -7.47
C ALA A 45 1.82 27.64 -7.92
N ARG A 46 2.94 28.34 -7.85
CA ARG A 46 3.06 29.73 -8.35
C ARG A 46 2.98 29.81 -9.88
N GLY A 47 3.47 28.79 -10.57
CA GLY A 47 3.39 28.67 -12.03
C GLY A 47 1.99 28.32 -12.54
N TRP A 48 1.09 27.81 -11.69
CA TRP A 48 -0.26 27.45 -12.11
C TRP A 48 -1.11 28.69 -12.38
N PRO A 49 -1.85 28.73 -13.51
CA PRO A 49 -2.89 29.73 -13.69
C PRO A 49 -3.93 29.62 -12.56
N ALA A 50 -4.24 30.75 -11.91
CA ALA A 50 -5.18 30.77 -10.79
C ALA A 50 -6.52 30.06 -11.10
N PRO A 51 -7.18 30.29 -12.26
CA PRO A 51 -8.43 29.60 -12.57
C PRO A 51 -8.30 28.08 -12.61
N LEU A 52 -7.17 27.55 -13.11
CA LEU A 52 -6.92 26.11 -13.17
C LEU A 52 -6.76 25.52 -11.76
N LEU A 53 -5.98 26.17 -10.89
CA LEU A 53 -5.76 25.70 -9.52
C LEU A 53 -7.06 25.73 -8.69
N PHE A 54 -7.81 26.83 -8.75
CA PHE A 54 -9.11 26.94 -8.07
C PHE A 54 -10.13 25.98 -8.64
N GLY A 55 -10.16 25.79 -9.97
CA GLY A 55 -11.01 24.82 -10.65
C GLY A 55 -10.72 23.39 -10.22
N ALA A 56 -9.44 22.99 -10.17
CA ALA A 56 -9.01 21.66 -9.73
C ALA A 56 -9.38 21.39 -8.27
N ALA A 57 -9.13 22.35 -7.36
CA ALA A 57 -9.48 22.21 -5.94
C ALA A 57 -11.00 22.16 -5.75
N GLY A 58 -11.77 22.94 -6.51
CA GLY A 58 -13.24 22.89 -6.50
C GLY A 58 -13.78 21.55 -7.02
N ALA A 59 -13.23 21.04 -8.12
CA ALA A 59 -13.58 19.75 -8.68
C ALA A 59 -13.29 18.61 -7.68
N LEU A 60 -12.14 18.63 -7.03
CA LEU A 60 -11.79 17.68 -5.97
C LEU A 60 -12.78 17.74 -4.81
N ALA A 61 -13.11 18.93 -4.33
CA ALA A 61 -14.07 19.12 -3.25
C ALA A 61 -15.47 18.55 -3.62
N LEU A 62 -15.95 18.82 -4.83
CA LEU A 62 -17.23 18.28 -5.31
C LEU A 62 -17.18 16.76 -5.50
N LEU A 63 -16.07 16.21 -6.00
CA LEU A 63 -15.88 14.77 -6.14
C LEU A 63 -15.91 14.07 -4.77
N LEU A 64 -15.29 14.64 -3.76
CA LEU A 64 -15.30 14.08 -2.39
C LEU A 64 -16.72 14.14 -1.79
N VAL A 65 -17.43 15.25 -1.93
CA VAL A 65 -18.82 15.37 -1.41
C VAL A 65 -19.78 14.48 -2.19
N GLY A 66 -19.72 14.48 -3.51
CA GLY A 66 -20.54 13.62 -4.38
C GLY A 66 -20.26 12.14 -4.13
N GLY A 67 -18.97 11.77 -4.01
CA GLY A 67 -18.54 10.43 -3.66
C GLY A 67 -19.05 10.00 -2.28
N ALA A 68 -18.92 10.83 -1.26
CA ALA A 68 -19.45 10.56 0.08
C ALA A 68 -20.98 10.39 0.07
N TRP A 69 -21.69 11.20 -0.72
CA TRP A 69 -23.13 11.07 -0.89
C TRP A 69 -23.52 9.73 -1.57
N LEU A 70 -22.81 9.32 -2.62
CA LEU A 70 -23.03 8.03 -3.28
C LEU A 70 -22.72 6.86 -2.34
N ILE A 71 -21.56 6.90 -1.66
CA ILE A 71 -21.12 5.87 -0.71
C ILE A 71 -22.16 5.70 0.40
N ARG A 72 -22.75 6.80 0.91
CA ARG A 72 -23.78 6.74 1.94
C ARG A 72 -25.02 5.96 1.50
N ARG A 73 -25.31 5.89 0.20
CA ARG A 73 -26.44 5.13 -0.36
C ARG A 73 -26.18 3.62 -0.44
N LEU A 74 -24.91 3.19 -0.38
CA LEU A 74 -24.55 1.79 -0.39
C LEU A 74 -25.04 1.09 0.88
N ARG A 75 -25.51 -0.15 0.74
CA ARG A 75 -26.06 -0.95 1.84
C ARG A 75 -24.94 -1.69 2.57
N GLY A 76 -24.87 -1.50 3.89
CA GLY A 76 -23.93 -2.17 4.77
C GLY A 76 -22.52 -1.55 4.80
N LEU A 77 -21.82 -1.78 5.91
CA LEU A 77 -20.49 -1.24 6.16
C LEU A 77 -19.44 -1.71 5.13
N PRO A 78 -19.38 -3.02 4.74
CA PRO A 78 -18.39 -3.48 3.78
C PRO A 78 -18.50 -2.82 2.42
N ALA A 79 -19.73 -2.60 1.90
CA ALA A 79 -19.95 -1.93 0.62
C ALA A 79 -19.54 -0.45 0.68
N ARG A 80 -19.87 0.23 1.78
CA ARG A 80 -19.43 1.62 2.01
C ARG A 80 -17.92 1.73 2.10
N ALA A 81 -17.27 0.79 2.77
CA ALA A 81 -15.80 0.73 2.85
C ALA A 81 -15.17 0.52 1.48
N ALA A 82 -15.70 -0.40 0.66
CA ALA A 82 -15.25 -0.59 -0.72
C ALA A 82 -15.41 0.68 -1.56
N GLY A 83 -16.53 1.40 -1.39
CA GLY A 83 -16.74 2.72 -2.02
C GLY A 83 -15.68 3.74 -1.58
N CYS A 84 -15.34 3.81 -0.28
CA CYS A 84 -14.27 4.67 0.23
C CYS A 84 -12.91 4.27 -0.34
N ILE A 85 -12.61 2.96 -0.41
CA ILE A 85 -11.37 2.44 -1.00
C ILE A 85 -11.25 2.86 -2.47
N LEU A 86 -12.32 2.69 -3.25
CA LEU A 86 -12.32 3.08 -4.67
C LEU A 86 -12.17 4.59 -4.84
N LEU A 87 -12.89 5.39 -4.05
CA LEU A 87 -12.81 6.85 -4.15
C LEU A 87 -11.43 7.37 -3.74
N ALA A 88 -10.97 7.02 -2.53
CA ALA A 88 -9.68 7.48 -2.04
C ALA A 88 -8.51 6.87 -2.84
N GLY A 89 -8.60 5.58 -3.19
CA GLY A 89 -7.60 4.92 -4.03
C GLY A 89 -7.50 5.51 -5.43
N ALA A 90 -8.61 5.93 -6.04
CA ALA A 90 -8.58 6.67 -7.30
C ALA A 90 -7.83 8.00 -7.17
N LEU A 91 -7.99 8.71 -6.03
CA LEU A 91 -7.18 9.90 -5.77
C LEU A 91 -5.68 9.57 -5.70
N PHE A 92 -5.30 8.47 -5.04
CA PHE A 92 -3.91 8.01 -5.02
C PHE A 92 -3.39 7.64 -6.42
N CYS A 93 -4.22 7.00 -7.27
CA CYS A 93 -3.82 6.66 -8.65
C CYS A 93 -3.33 7.89 -9.44
N PHE A 94 -3.93 9.06 -9.20
CA PHE A 94 -3.61 10.29 -9.92
C PHE A 94 -2.68 11.23 -9.13
N ALA A 95 -2.65 11.12 -7.81
CA ALA A 95 -1.74 11.89 -6.96
C ALA A 95 -0.29 11.37 -7.03
N ASP A 96 -0.10 10.11 -7.40
CA ASP A 96 1.20 9.50 -7.62
C ASP A 96 1.61 9.64 -9.10
N PRO A 97 2.70 10.36 -9.42
CA PRO A 97 3.16 10.46 -10.80
C PRO A 97 3.51 9.08 -11.38
N PRO A 98 3.56 8.94 -12.71
CA PRO A 98 3.98 7.69 -13.33
C PRO A 98 5.32 7.19 -12.82
N MET A 99 5.46 5.89 -12.58
CA MET A 99 6.70 5.18 -12.23
C MET A 99 7.31 5.54 -10.86
N GLN A 100 6.56 6.17 -9.95
CA GLN A 100 7.08 6.54 -8.63
C GLN A 100 6.88 5.45 -7.57
N ALA A 101 5.87 4.60 -7.68
CA ALA A 101 5.68 3.51 -6.75
C ALA A 101 6.83 2.48 -6.85
N PRO A 102 7.15 1.77 -5.73
CA PRO A 102 8.25 0.82 -5.73
C PRO A 102 8.14 -0.22 -6.83
N ASP A 103 9.20 -0.39 -7.61
CA ASP A 103 9.32 -1.32 -8.74
C ASP A 103 8.29 -1.10 -9.87
N GLU A 104 7.51 0.00 -9.86
CA GLU A 104 6.44 0.25 -10.83
C GLU A 104 6.97 0.30 -12.26
N TYR A 105 8.19 0.76 -12.43
CA TYR A 105 8.92 0.76 -13.70
C TYR A 105 8.91 -0.64 -14.35
N ASN A 106 9.36 -1.65 -13.64
CA ASN A 106 9.36 -3.04 -14.14
C ASN A 106 7.96 -3.66 -14.19
N HIS A 107 7.09 -3.29 -13.24
CA HIS A 107 5.72 -3.80 -13.18
C HIS A 107 4.88 -3.33 -14.36
N TYR A 108 5.10 -2.12 -14.83
CA TYR A 108 4.46 -1.60 -16.05
C TYR A 108 4.80 -2.45 -17.27
N LEU A 109 6.10 -2.65 -17.54
CA LEU A 109 6.56 -3.39 -18.72
C LEU A 109 6.04 -4.83 -18.71
N ARG A 110 6.11 -5.52 -17.56
CA ARG A 110 5.57 -6.87 -17.40
C ARG A 110 4.07 -6.93 -17.68
N SER A 111 3.31 -6.03 -17.09
CA SER A 111 1.86 -5.96 -17.29
C SER A 111 1.50 -5.59 -18.73
N TYR A 112 2.28 -4.72 -19.35
CA TYR A 112 2.10 -4.31 -20.73
C TYR A 112 2.33 -5.48 -21.70
N SER A 113 3.43 -6.26 -21.52
CA SER A 113 3.70 -7.48 -22.30
C SER A 113 2.57 -8.50 -22.17
N ILE A 114 2.13 -8.78 -20.93
CA ILE A 114 0.99 -9.69 -20.68
C ILE A 114 -0.29 -9.17 -21.35
N SER A 115 -0.55 -7.86 -21.34
CA SER A 115 -1.71 -7.25 -22.00
C SER A 115 -1.70 -7.42 -23.53
N GLN A 116 -0.54 -7.71 -24.10
CA GLN A 116 -0.36 -8.03 -25.52
C GLN A 116 -0.43 -9.55 -25.81
N GLY A 117 -0.71 -10.38 -24.78
CA GLY A 117 -0.68 -11.84 -24.90
C GLY A 117 0.74 -12.42 -24.95
N ARG A 118 1.74 -11.68 -24.50
CA ARG A 118 3.13 -12.12 -24.45
C ARG A 118 3.43 -12.66 -23.06
N PHE A 119 3.74 -13.95 -22.98
CA PHE A 119 4.01 -14.67 -21.73
C PHE A 119 5.41 -15.26 -21.69
N ASP A 120 6.18 -15.06 -22.76
CA ASP A 120 7.58 -15.40 -22.92
C ASP A 120 8.47 -14.19 -22.63
N PHE A 121 9.76 -14.44 -22.47
CA PHE A 121 10.79 -13.41 -22.35
C PHE A 121 11.68 -13.42 -23.60
N ASP A 122 11.89 -12.23 -24.16
CA ASP A 122 12.81 -12.02 -25.27
C ASP A 122 13.66 -10.77 -25.03
N ALA A 123 14.94 -10.98 -24.75
CA ALA A 123 15.90 -9.89 -24.47
C ALA A 123 16.10 -8.92 -25.65
N GLN A 124 15.77 -9.33 -26.87
CA GLN A 124 15.86 -8.48 -28.07
C GLN A 124 14.59 -7.66 -28.31
N ARG A 125 13.53 -7.94 -27.57
CA ARG A 125 12.24 -7.25 -27.72
C ARG A 125 12.31 -5.86 -27.12
N THR A 126 11.81 -4.89 -27.90
CA THR A 126 11.65 -3.51 -27.47
C THR A 126 10.18 -3.12 -27.43
N TYR A 127 9.87 -2.07 -26.65
CA TYR A 127 8.52 -1.57 -26.51
C TYR A 127 8.18 -0.51 -27.58
N PRO A 128 6.88 -0.24 -27.81
CA PRO A 128 6.45 0.80 -28.74
C PRO A 128 7.00 2.19 -28.38
N PRO A 129 7.15 3.09 -29.37
CA PRO A 129 7.74 4.41 -29.15
C PRO A 129 7.04 5.27 -28.09
N ASP A 130 5.72 5.13 -27.92
CA ASP A 130 4.96 5.84 -26.90
C ASP A 130 5.26 5.34 -25.46
N VAL A 131 5.55 4.05 -25.31
CA VAL A 131 6.06 3.49 -24.04
C VAL A 131 7.46 4.02 -23.76
N CYS A 132 8.34 4.01 -24.76
CA CYS A 132 9.70 4.54 -24.61
C CYS A 132 9.68 6.03 -24.22
N ARG A 133 8.77 6.84 -24.81
CA ARG A 133 8.57 8.24 -24.44
C ARG A 133 8.07 8.40 -23.00
N LEU A 134 7.16 7.52 -22.55
CA LEU A 134 6.69 7.53 -21.16
C LEU A 134 7.86 7.32 -20.18
N TYR A 135 8.75 6.38 -20.50
CA TYR A 135 9.94 6.08 -19.67
C TYR A 135 10.97 7.21 -19.70
N ARG A 136 11.13 7.91 -20.82
CA ARG A 136 11.98 9.10 -20.91
C ARG A 136 11.45 10.23 -20.03
N ALA A 137 10.14 10.51 -20.14
CA ALA A 137 9.51 11.60 -19.41
C ALA A 137 9.38 11.32 -17.90
N PHE A 138 9.19 10.05 -17.53
CA PHE A 138 9.04 9.60 -16.15
C PHE A 138 10.05 8.48 -15.86
N PRO A 139 11.31 8.81 -15.58
CA PRO A 139 12.38 7.81 -15.46
C PRO A 139 12.30 6.97 -14.16
N GLY A 140 11.25 7.08 -13.35
CA GLY A 140 11.12 6.40 -12.07
C GLY A 140 12.12 6.94 -11.05
N ALA A 141 11.92 6.69 -9.77
CA ALA A 141 12.85 7.04 -8.68
C ALA A 141 13.61 8.39 -8.81
N TRP A 142 13.14 9.30 -9.70
CA TRP A 142 13.79 10.59 -9.95
C TRP A 142 13.63 11.54 -8.76
N VAL A 143 12.70 11.26 -7.89
CA VAL A 143 12.56 11.94 -6.61
C VAL A 143 13.75 11.60 -5.71
N SER A 144 14.24 10.34 -5.71
CA SER A 144 15.35 9.93 -4.87
C SER A 144 16.66 10.66 -5.19
N ALA A 145 16.82 11.16 -6.40
CA ALA A 145 17.97 11.98 -6.75
C ALA A 145 17.99 13.36 -6.04
N HIS A 146 16.89 13.73 -5.37
CA HIS A 146 16.72 15.06 -4.78
C HIS A 146 16.31 15.01 -3.29
N THR A 147 16.35 13.84 -2.65
CA THR A 147 15.64 13.61 -1.39
C THR A 147 16.38 13.92 -0.11
N SER A 148 17.61 14.35 -0.14
CA SER A 148 18.27 14.71 1.11
C SER A 148 19.22 15.88 0.95
N GLN A 149 19.12 16.84 1.86
CA GLN A 149 20.25 17.74 2.13
C GLN A 149 21.13 17.07 3.16
N GLY A 150 22.31 16.81 2.77
CA GLY A 150 23.36 16.31 3.61
C GLY A 150 24.56 16.02 2.73
N LEU A 151 25.70 16.04 3.31
CA LEU A 151 26.88 15.48 2.71
C LEU A 151 26.82 13.99 3.00
N ALA A 152 26.32 13.18 2.05
CA ALA A 152 26.60 11.74 2.07
C ALA A 152 27.87 11.51 1.30
N LYS A 153 28.61 10.50 1.68
CA LYS A 153 29.77 10.05 0.91
C LYS A 153 29.35 8.87 0.08
N ASP A 154 29.68 8.90 -1.20
CA ASP A 154 29.56 7.74 -2.08
C ASP A 154 30.56 6.65 -1.65
N GLU A 155 30.49 5.50 -2.29
CA GLU A 155 31.44 4.39 -2.02
C GLU A 155 32.90 4.75 -2.30
N GLY A 156 33.16 5.79 -3.08
CA GLY A 156 34.48 6.35 -3.36
C GLY A 156 34.94 7.40 -2.35
N GLY A 157 34.10 7.74 -1.36
CA GLY A 157 34.41 8.77 -0.36
C GLY A 157 34.15 10.22 -0.81
N ASN A 158 33.56 10.42 -1.98
CA ASN A 158 33.21 11.74 -2.50
C ASN A 158 31.93 12.26 -1.81
N GLU A 159 31.91 13.55 -1.48
CA GLU A 159 30.72 14.17 -0.89
C GLU A 159 29.66 14.40 -1.97
N ILE A 160 28.50 13.78 -1.79
CA ILE A 160 27.33 13.97 -2.63
C ILE A 160 26.41 14.94 -1.91
N ALA A 161 26.18 16.11 -2.50
CA ALA A 161 25.20 17.05 -2.01
C ALA A 161 23.79 16.63 -2.45
N TYR A 162 22.89 16.48 -1.50
CA TYR A 162 21.48 16.23 -1.76
C TYR A 162 20.69 17.51 -1.51
N ASN A 163 19.75 17.84 -2.38
CA ASN A 163 18.89 19.00 -2.21
C ASN A 163 17.53 18.60 -1.64
N SER A 164 17.29 18.92 -0.37
CA SER A 164 16.04 18.59 0.33
C SER A 164 14.83 19.39 -0.13
N GLU A 165 15.01 20.45 -0.88
CA GLU A 165 13.91 21.29 -1.37
C GLU A 165 13.22 20.72 -2.62
N GLY A 166 13.66 19.57 -3.10
CA GLY A 166 13.33 19.06 -4.43
C GLY A 166 12.44 17.83 -4.51
N TYR A 167 11.62 17.49 -3.50
CA TYR A 167 10.75 16.32 -3.60
C TYR A 167 9.78 16.33 -4.79
N ALA A 168 9.40 17.51 -5.25
CA ALA A 168 8.53 17.67 -6.41
C ALA A 168 9.28 17.93 -7.73
N LEU A 169 10.61 17.92 -7.71
CA LEU A 169 11.44 18.34 -8.81
C LEU A 169 12.41 17.24 -9.20
N LYS A 170 12.70 17.09 -10.48
CA LYS A 170 13.76 16.23 -10.99
C LYS A 170 14.88 17.07 -11.60
N GLN A 171 16.09 16.57 -11.57
CA GLN A 171 17.25 17.15 -12.26
C GLN A 171 17.91 16.09 -13.13
N ARG A 172 18.12 16.40 -14.39
CA ARG A 172 18.78 15.50 -15.34
C ARG A 172 20.29 15.72 -15.30
N GLY A 173 20.99 14.86 -14.58
CA GLY A 173 22.43 15.01 -14.34
C GLY A 173 22.75 16.08 -13.28
N ALA A 174 24.02 16.17 -12.88
CA ALA A 174 24.46 17.08 -11.81
C ALA A 174 24.25 18.58 -12.16
N ASP A 175 24.41 18.94 -13.43
CA ASP A 175 24.33 20.31 -13.92
C ASP A 175 23.08 20.57 -14.79
N GLY A 176 22.16 19.64 -14.87
CA GLY A 176 20.96 19.76 -15.68
C GLY A 176 19.90 20.68 -15.05
N PRO A 177 18.93 21.14 -15.85
CA PRO A 177 17.82 21.93 -15.32
C PRO A 177 16.98 21.13 -14.35
N VAL A 178 16.47 21.81 -13.33
CA VAL A 178 15.48 21.26 -12.41
C VAL A 178 14.10 21.33 -13.08
N GLU A 179 13.40 20.20 -13.13
CA GLU A 179 12.12 20.05 -13.81
C GLU A 179 11.03 19.64 -12.82
N SER A 180 9.84 20.18 -13.00
CA SER A 180 8.67 19.78 -12.24
C SER A 180 8.00 18.52 -12.82
N VAL A 181 7.07 17.91 -12.06
CA VAL A 181 6.21 16.83 -12.56
C VAL A 181 5.42 17.27 -13.78
N TRP A 182 5.02 18.54 -13.84
CA TRP A 182 4.30 19.13 -14.99
C TRP A 182 5.15 19.18 -16.26
N ASP A 183 6.45 19.42 -16.12
CA ASP A 183 7.37 19.40 -17.26
C ASP A 183 7.51 17.99 -17.82
N SER A 184 7.48 16.96 -16.98
CA SER A 184 7.42 15.57 -17.41
C SER A 184 6.17 15.27 -18.24
N PHE A 185 4.99 15.73 -17.80
CA PHE A 185 3.76 15.58 -18.57
C PHE A 185 3.80 16.35 -19.90
N ARG A 186 4.37 17.57 -19.92
CA ARG A 186 4.57 18.36 -21.15
C ARG A 186 5.53 17.66 -22.10
N GLU A 187 6.64 17.14 -21.58
CA GLU A 187 7.62 16.39 -22.35
C GLU A 187 6.99 15.15 -23.01
N TYR A 188 6.22 14.37 -22.25
CA TYR A 188 5.51 13.21 -22.80
C TYR A 188 4.54 13.63 -23.91
N ALA A 189 3.77 14.70 -23.70
CA ALA A 189 2.80 15.23 -24.66
C ALA A 189 3.44 15.82 -25.91
N ALA A 190 4.62 16.44 -25.79
CA ALA A 190 5.35 17.00 -26.92
C ALA A 190 5.87 15.95 -27.90
N GLY A 191 5.96 14.69 -27.49
CA GLY A 191 6.43 13.61 -28.33
C GLY A 191 7.96 13.60 -28.51
N GLY A 192 8.43 13.20 -29.69
CA GLY A 192 9.86 13.08 -30.00
C GLY A 192 10.41 11.67 -29.84
N GLY A 193 11.69 11.48 -30.21
CA GLY A 193 12.39 10.19 -30.09
C GLY A 193 12.73 9.87 -28.64
N ALA A 194 12.79 8.59 -28.32
CA ALA A 194 13.24 8.08 -27.04
C ALA A 194 14.08 6.82 -27.25
N GLU A 195 15.00 6.55 -26.35
CA GLU A 195 15.78 5.32 -26.36
C GLU A 195 14.87 4.10 -26.22
N ALA A 196 15.25 3.01 -26.86
CA ALA A 196 14.53 1.77 -26.78
C ALA A 196 14.59 1.19 -25.37
N VAL A 197 13.44 0.81 -24.84
CA VAL A 197 13.33 0.14 -23.53
C VAL A 197 13.26 -1.36 -23.78
N GLY A 198 14.14 -2.11 -23.14
CA GLY A 198 14.18 -3.58 -23.22
C GLY A 198 13.16 -4.26 -22.32
N GLU A 199 12.85 -5.52 -22.62
CA GLU A 199 11.87 -6.30 -21.86
C GLU A 199 12.48 -6.80 -20.55
N PRO A 200 11.83 -6.54 -19.37
CA PRO A 200 12.28 -7.09 -18.11
C PRO A 200 11.90 -8.58 -18.03
N ILE A 201 12.69 -9.34 -17.30
CA ILE A 201 12.41 -10.75 -17.08
C ILE A 201 11.04 -10.93 -16.42
N LEU A 202 10.21 -11.79 -17.01
CA LEU A 202 8.89 -12.14 -16.51
C LEU A 202 8.96 -13.49 -15.77
N PHE A 203 8.91 -13.46 -14.44
CA PHE A 203 8.92 -14.70 -13.65
C PHE A 203 7.52 -15.26 -13.41
N MET A 204 6.51 -14.41 -13.36
CA MET A 204 5.17 -14.75 -12.91
C MET A 204 4.14 -13.91 -13.65
N VAL A 205 3.19 -14.58 -14.28
CA VAL A 205 2.10 -13.90 -15.01
C VAL A 205 0.95 -13.54 -14.08
N LEU A 206 0.55 -14.48 -13.21
CA LEU A 206 -0.66 -14.35 -12.39
C LEU A 206 -0.72 -13.10 -11.52
N PRO A 207 0.36 -12.65 -10.85
CA PRO A 207 0.36 -11.43 -10.05
C PRO A 207 0.11 -10.14 -10.85
N PHE A 208 0.33 -10.15 -12.15
CA PHE A 208 0.19 -8.98 -13.04
C PHE A 208 -1.06 -9.01 -13.91
N LEU A 209 -1.90 -10.06 -13.80
CA LEU A 209 -3.13 -10.16 -14.61
C LEU A 209 -4.11 -9.00 -14.41
N PRO A 210 -4.39 -8.51 -13.19
CA PRO A 210 -5.32 -7.40 -13.01
C PRO A 210 -4.85 -6.14 -13.74
N GLN A 211 -3.57 -5.80 -13.59
CA GLN A 211 -2.96 -4.64 -14.25
C GLN A 211 -2.98 -4.81 -15.78
N ALA A 212 -2.61 -5.99 -16.26
CA ALA A 212 -2.62 -6.32 -17.68
C ALA A 212 -4.02 -6.23 -18.30
N LEU A 213 -5.06 -6.67 -17.60
CA LEU A 213 -6.45 -6.52 -18.02
C LEU A 213 -6.86 -5.04 -18.12
N GLY A 214 -6.48 -4.22 -17.14
CA GLY A 214 -6.71 -2.78 -17.17
C GLY A 214 -6.00 -2.11 -18.34
N MET A 215 -4.75 -2.49 -18.62
CA MET A 215 -3.99 -2.00 -19.78
C MET A 215 -4.61 -2.46 -21.11
N LEU A 216 -5.06 -3.72 -21.19
CA LEU A 216 -5.76 -4.23 -22.36
C LEU A 216 -7.02 -3.42 -22.66
N LEU A 217 -7.85 -3.16 -21.65
CA LEU A 217 -9.04 -2.33 -21.80
C LEU A 217 -8.71 -0.91 -22.25
N ALA A 218 -7.69 -0.29 -21.66
CA ALA A 218 -7.23 1.05 -22.07
C ALA A 218 -6.80 1.06 -23.55
N ARG A 219 -6.04 0.06 -24.00
CA ARG A 219 -5.63 -0.08 -25.41
C ARG A 219 -6.81 -0.30 -26.34
N LEU A 220 -7.78 -1.13 -25.97
CA LEU A 220 -9.00 -1.35 -26.76
C LEU A 220 -9.84 -0.06 -26.91
N LEU A 221 -9.75 0.84 -25.93
CA LEU A 221 -10.37 2.18 -25.99
C LEU A 221 -9.50 3.23 -26.72
N GLY A 222 -8.36 2.83 -27.30
CA GLY A 222 -7.48 3.71 -28.06
C GLY A 222 -6.53 4.57 -27.22
N PHE A 223 -6.39 4.32 -25.92
CA PHE A 223 -5.45 5.06 -25.08
C PHE A 223 -4.01 4.61 -25.32
N GLY A 224 -3.07 5.57 -25.28
CA GLY A 224 -1.62 5.32 -25.36
C GLY A 224 -1.02 4.81 -24.05
N ALA A 225 0.31 4.82 -23.96
CA ALA A 225 1.07 4.27 -22.83
C ALA A 225 0.67 4.83 -21.46
N LEU A 226 0.46 6.14 -21.36
CA LEU A 226 0.01 6.79 -20.12
C LEU A 226 -1.41 6.33 -19.71
N GLY A 227 -2.32 6.17 -20.66
CA GLY A 227 -3.66 5.63 -20.39
C GLY A 227 -3.61 4.16 -19.95
N CYS A 228 -2.68 3.37 -20.50
CA CYS A 228 -2.43 2.00 -20.05
C CYS A 228 -1.96 1.98 -18.59
N LEU A 229 -1.07 2.88 -18.17
CA LEU A 229 -0.64 2.99 -16.78
C LEU A 229 -1.83 3.20 -15.83
N TYR A 230 -2.65 4.20 -16.10
CA TYR A 230 -3.82 4.49 -15.25
C TYR A 230 -4.87 3.38 -15.32
N GLY A 231 -5.09 2.77 -16.48
CA GLY A 231 -5.97 1.60 -16.65
C GLY A 231 -5.52 0.43 -15.77
N GLY A 232 -4.22 0.14 -15.77
CA GLY A 232 -3.63 -0.90 -14.93
C GLY A 232 -3.74 -0.60 -13.44
N ARG A 233 -3.44 0.64 -13.00
CA ARG A 233 -3.59 1.08 -11.60
C ARG A 233 -5.03 0.95 -11.10
N LEU A 234 -6.01 1.40 -11.89
CA LEU A 234 -7.43 1.31 -11.54
C LEU A 234 -7.91 -0.14 -11.46
N ALA A 235 -7.50 -1.01 -12.37
CA ALA A 235 -7.85 -2.43 -12.32
C ALA A 235 -7.28 -3.12 -11.07
N ASN A 236 -6.04 -2.80 -10.71
CA ASN A 236 -5.39 -3.28 -9.50
C ASN A 236 -6.14 -2.82 -8.23
N LEU A 237 -6.49 -1.54 -8.18
CA LEU A 237 -7.32 -0.97 -7.11
C LEU A 237 -8.69 -1.66 -7.00
N CYS A 238 -9.34 -2.00 -8.12
CA CYS A 238 -10.62 -2.71 -8.12
C CYS A 238 -10.49 -4.11 -7.49
N LEU A 239 -9.42 -4.84 -7.81
CA LEU A 239 -9.16 -6.14 -7.18
C LEU A 239 -8.93 -5.99 -5.68
N TYR A 240 -8.11 -5.03 -5.26
CA TYR A 240 -7.90 -4.74 -3.85
C TYR A 240 -9.20 -4.42 -3.12
N ALA A 241 -10.02 -3.52 -3.67
CA ALA A 241 -11.32 -3.16 -3.11
C ALA A 241 -12.25 -4.37 -2.97
N PHE A 242 -12.28 -5.27 -3.96
CA PHE A 242 -13.06 -6.51 -3.92
C PHE A 242 -12.58 -7.44 -2.80
N LEU A 243 -11.26 -7.67 -2.67
CA LEU A 243 -10.69 -8.53 -1.63
C LEU A 243 -10.96 -7.94 -0.23
N CYS A 244 -10.80 -6.62 -0.06
CA CYS A 244 -11.12 -5.91 1.18
C CYS A 244 -12.61 -5.97 1.51
N TYR A 245 -13.50 -5.82 0.51
CA TYR A 245 -14.94 -6.01 0.69
C TYR A 245 -15.24 -7.40 1.25
N LYS A 246 -14.66 -8.45 0.66
CA LYS A 246 -14.83 -9.84 1.13
C LYS A 246 -14.26 -10.04 2.53
N ALA A 247 -13.10 -9.47 2.83
CA ALA A 247 -12.50 -9.50 4.16
C ALA A 247 -13.42 -8.87 5.22
N LEU A 248 -13.97 -7.69 4.94
CA LEU A 248 -14.88 -6.99 5.84
C LEU A 248 -16.24 -7.69 6.00
N CYS A 249 -16.75 -8.37 4.97
CA CYS A 249 -17.93 -9.22 5.09
C CYS A 249 -17.70 -10.42 6.02
N ASN A 250 -16.50 -11.00 5.98
CA ASN A 250 -16.13 -12.15 6.81
C ASN A 250 -15.85 -11.76 8.26
N CYS A 251 -15.23 -10.61 8.49
CA CYS A 251 -14.74 -10.20 9.80
C CYS A 251 -15.88 -9.66 10.68
N GLN A 252 -16.36 -10.44 11.63
CA GLN A 252 -17.39 -10.03 12.60
C GLN A 252 -16.77 -9.41 13.85
N ARG A 253 -15.58 -9.89 14.25
CA ARG A 253 -14.79 -9.41 15.39
C ARG A 253 -13.48 -8.81 14.89
N GLY A 254 -13.09 -7.65 15.38
CA GLY A 254 -11.92 -6.93 14.88
C GLY A 254 -12.15 -6.13 13.61
N ARG A 255 -13.40 -6.08 13.10
CA ARG A 255 -13.75 -5.44 11.83
C ARG A 255 -13.37 -3.97 11.75
N GLY A 256 -13.50 -3.21 12.84
CA GLY A 256 -13.14 -1.78 12.85
C GLY A 256 -11.64 -1.55 12.64
N VAL A 257 -10.78 -2.36 13.26
CA VAL A 257 -9.33 -2.29 13.04
C VAL A 257 -8.99 -2.72 11.61
N LEU A 258 -9.55 -3.84 11.14
CA LEU A 258 -9.35 -4.29 9.76
C LEU A 258 -9.76 -3.21 8.76
N LEU A 259 -10.90 -2.53 8.98
CA LEU A 259 -11.37 -1.43 8.17
C LEU A 259 -10.35 -0.29 8.09
N ALA A 260 -9.75 0.10 9.22
CA ALA A 260 -8.74 1.13 9.25
C ALA A 260 -7.49 0.74 8.43
N PHE A 261 -7.06 -0.52 8.51
CA PHE A 261 -5.96 -1.03 7.68
C PHE A 261 -6.27 -1.03 6.19
N THR A 262 -7.52 -1.37 5.79
CA THR A 262 -7.90 -1.34 4.36
C THR A 262 -7.95 0.07 3.78
N LEU A 263 -8.09 1.10 4.62
CA LEU A 263 -8.12 2.53 4.25
C LEU A 263 -6.84 3.26 4.66
N LEU A 264 -5.82 2.55 5.16
CA LEU A 264 -4.54 3.17 5.48
C LEU A 264 -3.90 3.77 4.23
N PRO A 265 -3.41 5.02 4.25
CA PRO A 265 -2.79 5.65 3.08
C PRO A 265 -1.75 4.78 2.39
N LEU A 266 -0.85 4.13 3.14
CA LEU A 266 0.14 3.21 2.58
C LEU A 266 -0.49 2.01 1.85
N SER A 267 -1.57 1.42 2.41
CA SER A 267 -2.29 0.32 1.75
C SER A 267 -2.95 0.77 0.45
N LEU A 268 -3.54 1.97 0.44
CA LEU A 268 -4.17 2.54 -0.75
C LEU A 268 -3.16 2.95 -1.80
N TYR A 269 -2.02 3.51 -1.39
CA TYR A 269 -0.92 3.86 -2.27
C TYR A 269 -0.42 2.61 -3.04
N MET A 270 -0.14 1.53 -2.32
CA MET A 270 0.26 0.26 -2.95
C MET A 270 -0.83 -0.32 -3.85
N ALA A 271 -2.11 -0.21 -3.44
CA ALA A 271 -3.25 -0.69 -4.23
C ALA A 271 -3.49 0.14 -5.50
N ALA A 272 -3.14 1.42 -5.47
CA ALA A 272 -3.30 2.39 -6.55
C ALA A 272 -2.11 2.44 -7.52
N SER A 273 -1.13 1.56 -7.36
CA SER A 273 0.05 1.40 -8.23
C SER A 273 -0.05 0.14 -9.08
N LEU A 274 0.91 -0.09 -9.95
CA LEU A 274 1.03 -1.34 -10.72
C LEU A 274 1.68 -2.48 -9.92
N SER A 275 2.02 -2.24 -8.65
CA SER A 275 2.62 -3.27 -7.80
C SER A 275 1.66 -4.43 -7.55
N TYR A 276 2.18 -5.64 -7.58
CA TYR A 276 1.45 -6.83 -7.14
C TYR A 276 1.17 -6.82 -5.62
N ASP A 277 1.73 -5.88 -4.85
CA ASP A 277 1.43 -5.72 -3.43
C ASP A 277 -0.07 -5.40 -3.17
N ALA A 278 -0.79 -4.87 -4.16
CA ALA A 278 -2.24 -4.66 -4.07
C ALA A 278 -3.00 -5.94 -3.77
N HIS A 279 -2.78 -7.00 -4.55
CA HIS A 279 -3.46 -8.27 -4.30
C HIS A 279 -2.88 -9.01 -3.09
N LEU A 280 -1.57 -8.86 -2.80
CA LEU A 280 -0.98 -9.40 -1.58
C LEU A 280 -1.66 -8.86 -0.34
N LEU A 281 -1.77 -7.54 -0.19
CA LEU A 281 -2.44 -6.88 0.94
C LEU A 281 -3.90 -7.29 1.03
N GLY A 282 -4.62 -7.31 -0.10
CA GLY A 282 -6.01 -7.78 -0.16
C GLY A 282 -6.16 -9.22 0.31
N CYS A 283 -5.28 -10.13 -0.11
CA CYS A 283 -5.24 -11.52 0.32
C CYS A 283 -4.86 -11.65 1.80
N TYR A 284 -3.92 -10.86 2.29
CA TYR A 284 -3.55 -10.82 3.71
C TYR A 284 -4.74 -10.42 4.57
N TYR A 285 -5.45 -9.36 4.22
CA TYR A 285 -6.64 -8.91 4.94
C TYR A 285 -7.78 -9.95 4.87
N LEU A 286 -7.95 -10.60 3.72
CA LEU A 286 -8.92 -11.68 3.58
C LEU A 286 -8.58 -12.89 4.47
N CYS A 287 -7.35 -13.38 4.45
CA CYS A 287 -6.92 -14.49 5.32
C CYS A 287 -7.00 -14.13 6.80
N ALA A 288 -6.57 -12.92 7.19
CA ALA A 288 -6.67 -12.44 8.55
C ALA A 288 -8.13 -12.36 9.03
N SER A 289 -9.07 -11.96 8.14
CA SER A 289 -10.48 -11.77 8.48
C SER A 289 -11.15 -13.02 9.06
N PHE A 290 -10.66 -14.21 8.71
CA PHE A 290 -11.20 -15.46 9.22
C PHE A 290 -10.96 -15.67 10.72
N LEU A 291 -9.96 -15.03 11.33
CA LEU A 291 -9.80 -15.01 12.79
C LEU A 291 -10.95 -14.27 13.49
N GLY A 292 -11.56 -13.31 12.80
CA GLY A 292 -12.68 -12.51 13.28
C GLY A 292 -14.05 -13.14 13.05
N LYS A 293 -14.16 -14.32 12.41
CA LYS A 293 -15.45 -15.02 12.19
C LYS A 293 -15.95 -15.71 13.44
N GLU A 294 -17.25 -15.99 13.48
CA GLU A 294 -17.85 -16.86 14.49
C GLU A 294 -17.64 -18.35 14.17
N GLU A 295 -17.75 -18.71 12.88
CA GLU A 295 -17.52 -20.07 12.38
C GLU A 295 -16.73 -20.06 11.08
N PHE A 296 -15.87 -21.05 10.89
CA PHE A 296 -15.12 -21.28 9.66
C PHE A 296 -15.73 -22.45 8.89
N THR A 297 -16.31 -22.15 7.72
CA THR A 297 -17.03 -23.09 6.86
C THR A 297 -16.14 -23.65 5.74
N ARG A 298 -16.65 -24.66 5.00
CA ARG A 298 -15.94 -25.18 3.80
C ARG A 298 -15.74 -24.10 2.72
N ARG A 299 -16.72 -23.21 2.54
CA ARG A 299 -16.63 -22.09 1.62
C ARG A 299 -15.53 -21.10 2.02
N ASP A 300 -15.37 -20.89 3.33
CA ASP A 300 -14.27 -20.06 3.86
C ASP A 300 -12.91 -20.71 3.60
N GLY A 301 -12.84 -22.05 3.69
CA GLY A 301 -11.66 -22.82 3.31
C GLY A 301 -11.26 -22.60 1.85
N ALA A 302 -12.22 -22.58 0.93
CA ALA A 302 -11.94 -22.29 -0.48
C ALA A 302 -11.42 -20.85 -0.69
N TRP A 303 -12.02 -19.85 -0.03
CA TRP A 303 -11.53 -18.48 -0.07
C TRP A 303 -10.13 -18.33 0.54
N PHE A 304 -9.88 -19.00 1.67
CA PHE A 304 -8.56 -19.02 2.30
C PHE A 304 -7.53 -19.66 1.36
N ALA A 305 -7.86 -20.82 0.76
CA ALA A 305 -6.97 -21.50 -0.18
C ALA A 305 -6.64 -20.64 -1.39
N GLY A 306 -7.64 -20.05 -2.03
CA GLY A 306 -7.44 -19.16 -3.17
C GLY A 306 -6.54 -17.97 -2.84
N ALA A 307 -6.83 -17.26 -1.74
CA ALA A 307 -6.00 -16.15 -1.29
C ALA A 307 -4.58 -16.59 -0.91
N PHE A 308 -4.46 -17.72 -0.21
CA PHE A 308 -3.17 -18.28 0.19
C PHE A 308 -2.29 -18.67 -1.01
N LEU A 309 -2.86 -19.34 -2.01
CA LEU A 309 -2.13 -19.71 -3.22
C LEU A 309 -1.74 -18.46 -4.02
N LEU A 310 -2.65 -17.50 -4.17
CA LEU A 310 -2.38 -16.26 -4.90
C LEU A 310 -1.23 -15.46 -4.27
N MET A 311 -1.18 -15.36 -2.92
CA MET A 311 -0.08 -14.66 -2.25
C MET A 311 1.26 -15.41 -2.36
N ASN A 312 1.25 -16.75 -2.40
CA ASN A 312 2.47 -17.55 -2.52
C ASN A 312 3.03 -17.55 -3.94
N VAL A 313 2.20 -17.36 -4.98
CA VAL A 313 2.70 -17.13 -6.34
C VAL A 313 3.48 -15.82 -6.44
N ALA A 314 3.07 -14.78 -5.69
CA ALA A 314 3.73 -13.48 -5.72
C ALA A 314 4.99 -13.40 -4.83
N LYS A 315 4.86 -13.87 -3.59
CA LYS A 315 5.97 -13.89 -2.59
C LYS A 315 5.96 -15.24 -1.87
N PRO A 316 6.71 -16.23 -2.36
CA PRO A 316 6.77 -17.54 -1.73
C PRO A 316 7.48 -17.51 -0.36
N TYR A 317 7.49 -18.63 0.33
CA TYR A 317 8.14 -18.92 1.61
C TYR A 317 7.53 -18.19 2.82
N ILE A 318 7.69 -16.89 2.95
CA ILE A 318 7.18 -16.14 4.12
C ILE A 318 5.66 -16.30 4.29
N ASN A 319 4.94 -16.43 3.18
CA ASN A 319 3.50 -16.60 3.21
C ASN A 319 3.05 -18.00 3.67
N LEU A 320 3.95 -18.97 3.80
CA LEU A 320 3.62 -20.25 4.44
C LEU A 320 3.22 -20.07 5.91
N LEU A 321 3.68 -19.04 6.59
CA LEU A 321 3.27 -18.71 7.95
C LEU A 321 1.75 -18.49 8.11
N TRP A 322 1.04 -18.13 7.03
CA TRP A 322 -0.42 -17.97 7.08
C TRP A 322 -1.15 -19.27 7.42
N LEU A 323 -0.55 -20.44 7.12
CA LEU A 323 -1.10 -21.75 7.49
C LEU A 323 -1.22 -21.93 9.01
N LEU A 324 -0.37 -21.25 9.79
CA LEU A 324 -0.43 -21.26 11.24
C LEU A 324 -1.80 -20.79 11.74
N LEU A 325 -2.43 -19.82 11.07
CA LEU A 325 -3.72 -19.30 11.48
C LEU A 325 -4.83 -20.36 11.46
N LEU A 326 -4.72 -21.40 10.62
CA LEU A 326 -5.72 -22.49 10.55
C LEU A 326 -5.93 -23.19 11.89
N PHE A 327 -4.90 -23.26 12.74
CA PHE A 327 -4.98 -23.86 14.08
C PHE A 327 -5.75 -23.00 15.09
N PHE A 328 -5.81 -21.69 14.83
CA PHE A 328 -6.44 -20.72 15.73
C PHE A 328 -7.82 -20.23 15.25
N LEU A 329 -8.27 -20.70 14.07
CA LEU A 329 -9.59 -20.35 13.55
C LEU A 329 -10.72 -20.86 14.44
N PRO A 330 -11.86 -20.14 14.54
CA PRO A 330 -13.01 -20.55 15.33
C PRO A 330 -13.59 -21.88 14.87
N GLY A 331 -14.09 -22.69 15.82
CA GLY A 331 -14.77 -23.96 15.54
C GLY A 331 -14.50 -25.03 16.59
N ALA A 332 -15.19 -26.18 16.49
CA ALA A 332 -15.10 -27.30 17.42
C ALA A 332 -13.69 -27.93 17.44
N PRO A 333 -13.19 -28.42 18.61
CA PRO A 333 -11.84 -28.98 18.74
C PRO A 333 -11.53 -30.11 17.75
N GLY A 334 -12.47 -31.03 17.49
CA GLY A 334 -12.29 -32.15 16.54
C GLY A 334 -12.08 -31.74 15.08
N ARG A 335 -12.34 -30.49 14.72
CA ARG A 335 -12.06 -29.95 13.39
C ARG A 335 -10.59 -29.53 13.21
N ARG A 336 -9.79 -29.46 14.27
CA ARG A 336 -8.38 -29.02 14.21
C ARG A 336 -7.51 -29.98 13.40
N VAL A 337 -7.68 -31.28 13.58
CA VAL A 337 -6.93 -32.33 12.84
C VAL A 337 -7.23 -32.24 11.34
N LYS A 338 -8.52 -32.10 10.98
CA LYS A 338 -8.91 -31.92 9.56
C LYS A 338 -8.33 -30.64 8.94
N ARG A 339 -8.19 -29.57 9.72
CA ARG A 339 -7.54 -28.32 9.29
C ARG A 339 -6.03 -28.47 9.13
N GLY A 340 -5.39 -29.30 9.98
CA GLY A 340 -3.98 -29.65 9.83
C GLY A 340 -3.72 -30.36 8.49
N GLY A 341 -4.53 -31.36 8.13
CA GLY A 341 -4.46 -32.03 6.83
C GLY A 341 -4.71 -31.09 5.65
N PHE A 342 -5.72 -30.23 5.77
CA PHE A 342 -5.97 -29.18 4.76
C PHE A 342 -4.78 -28.21 4.63
N GLY A 343 -4.20 -27.75 5.76
CA GLY A 343 -3.02 -26.89 5.77
C GLY A 343 -1.80 -27.58 5.14
N LEU A 344 -1.59 -28.85 5.42
CA LEU A 344 -0.51 -29.62 4.79
C LEU A 344 -0.66 -29.67 3.27
N LEU A 345 -1.86 -29.98 2.76
CA LEU A 345 -2.13 -30.00 1.32
C LEU A 345 -1.90 -28.62 0.68
N LEU A 346 -2.33 -27.54 1.33
CA LEU A 346 -2.09 -26.18 0.86
C LEU A 346 -0.59 -25.84 0.88
N GLY A 347 0.12 -26.23 1.91
CA GLY A 347 1.58 -26.03 2.02
C GLY A 347 2.35 -26.76 0.93
N LEU A 348 2.02 -28.02 0.69
CA LEU A 348 2.60 -28.81 -0.41
C LEU A 348 2.27 -28.19 -1.78
N GLY A 349 1.02 -27.73 -1.97
CA GLY A 349 0.63 -27.04 -3.21
C GLY A 349 1.41 -25.74 -3.41
N ALA A 350 1.58 -24.93 -2.36
CA ALA A 350 2.38 -23.71 -2.44
C ALA A 350 3.85 -23.98 -2.74
N LEU A 351 4.44 -25.01 -2.11
CA LEU A 351 5.83 -25.42 -2.39
C LEU A 351 5.98 -25.94 -3.82
N ALA A 352 5.01 -26.71 -4.32
CA ALA A 352 5.01 -27.17 -5.71
C ALA A 352 4.94 -26.01 -6.71
N VAL A 353 4.07 -25.02 -6.45
CA VAL A 353 3.98 -23.81 -7.27
C VAL A 353 5.30 -23.02 -7.20
N THR A 354 5.86 -22.86 -6.01
CA THR A 354 7.15 -22.17 -5.83
C THR A 354 8.29 -22.87 -6.59
N PHE A 355 8.34 -24.20 -6.47
CA PHE A 355 9.32 -25.00 -7.21
C PHE A 355 9.15 -24.84 -8.73
N PHE A 356 7.91 -24.95 -9.23
CA PHE A 356 7.62 -24.78 -10.64
C PHE A 356 8.00 -23.38 -11.14
N VAL A 357 7.63 -22.32 -10.41
CA VAL A 357 7.98 -20.94 -10.77
C VAL A 357 9.50 -20.73 -10.75
N SER A 358 10.20 -21.27 -9.76
CA SER A 358 11.66 -21.19 -9.68
C SER A 358 12.33 -21.96 -10.82
N TRP A 359 11.86 -23.17 -11.09
CA TRP A 359 12.37 -23.99 -12.20
C TRP A 359 12.12 -23.33 -13.56
N TYR A 360 10.92 -22.78 -13.77
CA TYR A 360 10.58 -22.06 -15.00
C TYR A 360 11.44 -20.80 -15.17
N GLY A 361 11.67 -20.05 -14.10
CA GLY A 361 12.56 -18.90 -14.09
C GLY A 361 14.00 -19.26 -14.45
N VAL A 362 14.53 -20.37 -13.93
CA VAL A 362 15.86 -20.88 -14.29
C VAL A 362 15.88 -21.36 -15.75
N ALA A 363 14.84 -22.05 -16.19
CA ALA A 363 14.72 -22.53 -17.57
C ALA A 363 14.64 -21.38 -18.60
N LEU A 364 14.05 -20.25 -18.24
CA LEU A 364 14.04 -19.02 -19.04
C LEU A 364 15.36 -18.22 -18.95
N ARG A 365 16.41 -18.80 -18.33
CA ARG A 365 17.66 -18.10 -18.06
C ARG A 365 17.41 -16.77 -17.36
N SER A 366 16.55 -16.80 -16.34
CA SER A 366 16.41 -15.65 -15.48
C SER A 366 17.82 -15.28 -15.00
N ASN A 367 18.25 -14.07 -15.31
CA ASN A 367 19.55 -13.55 -14.92
C ASN A 367 19.56 -13.30 -13.42
N TYR A 368 19.41 -14.36 -12.60
CA TYR A 368 19.68 -14.28 -11.15
C TYR A 368 21.07 -13.72 -10.87
N GLY A 369 22.02 -13.96 -11.80
CA GLY A 369 23.33 -13.32 -11.79
C GLY A 369 23.28 -11.80 -12.00
N GLU A 370 22.29 -11.25 -12.74
CA GLU A 370 22.12 -9.80 -12.85
C GLU A 370 21.46 -9.19 -11.63
N ILE A 371 20.49 -9.87 -11.01
CA ILE A 371 19.93 -9.43 -9.72
C ILE A 371 21.04 -9.42 -8.66
N GLY A 372 21.89 -10.43 -8.61
CA GLY A 372 23.07 -10.45 -7.75
C GLY A 372 24.04 -9.29 -8.03
N ARG A 373 24.24 -8.91 -9.29
CA ARG A 373 25.06 -7.75 -9.66
C ARG A 373 24.39 -6.42 -9.33
N MET A 374 23.05 -6.33 -9.46
CA MET A 374 22.29 -5.12 -9.07
C MET A 374 22.30 -4.91 -7.54
N LEU A 375 22.39 -5.99 -6.75
CA LEU A 375 22.43 -5.93 -5.29
C LEU A 375 23.87 -5.85 -4.73
N GLY A 376 24.90 -5.93 -5.58
CA GLY A 376 26.31 -6.04 -5.21
C GLY A 376 26.78 -7.51 -5.10
N GLU A 377 28.06 -7.74 -5.39
CA GLU A 377 28.66 -9.08 -5.38
C GLU A 377 28.66 -9.75 -4.00
N ASP A 378 28.43 -8.96 -2.93
CA ASP A 378 28.48 -9.39 -1.53
C ASP A 378 27.17 -10.04 -1.03
N VAL A 379 26.09 -10.03 -1.82
CA VAL A 379 24.81 -10.66 -1.44
C VAL A 379 24.83 -12.15 -1.81
N GLN A 380 25.15 -12.99 -0.84
CA GLN A 380 25.25 -14.44 -1.01
C GLN A 380 24.33 -15.16 -0.03
N GLN A 381 23.24 -15.74 -0.53
CA GLN A 381 22.16 -16.30 0.30
C GLN A 381 22.61 -17.44 1.23
N LEU A 382 23.34 -18.43 0.69
CA LEU A 382 23.79 -19.58 1.48
C LEU A 382 24.86 -19.18 2.54
N PRO A 383 25.91 -18.42 2.22
CA PRO A 383 26.83 -17.88 3.22
C PRO A 383 26.12 -17.06 4.28
N GLN A 384 25.15 -16.22 3.91
CA GLN A 384 24.37 -15.42 4.86
C GLN A 384 23.51 -16.30 5.79
N LEU A 385 22.86 -17.34 5.25
CA LEU A 385 22.14 -18.32 6.08
C LEU A 385 23.08 -19.01 7.08
N PHE A 386 24.26 -19.45 6.63
CA PHE A 386 25.25 -20.05 7.53
C PHE A 386 25.78 -19.05 8.57
N PHE A 387 25.92 -17.78 8.20
CA PHE A 387 26.27 -16.73 9.16
C PHE A 387 25.22 -16.61 10.26
N VAL A 388 23.94 -16.57 9.93
CA VAL A 388 22.82 -16.51 10.89
C VAL A 388 22.83 -17.74 11.82
N LEU A 389 23.01 -18.94 11.27
CA LEU A 389 23.00 -20.19 12.04
C LEU A 389 24.22 -20.31 12.97
N LYS A 390 25.38 -19.85 12.54
CA LYS A 390 26.62 -19.89 13.33
C LYS A 390 26.70 -18.78 14.37
N ASN A 391 26.01 -17.64 14.15
CA ASN A 391 26.10 -16.46 14.99
C ASN A 391 24.70 -15.96 15.44
N PRO A 392 23.88 -16.79 16.12
CA PRO A 392 22.48 -16.45 16.41
C PRO A 392 22.34 -15.20 17.28
N LEU A 393 23.25 -14.98 18.26
CA LEU A 393 23.19 -13.80 19.13
C LEU A 393 23.56 -12.52 18.36
N ARG A 394 24.55 -12.60 17.47
CA ARG A 394 24.93 -11.47 16.62
C ARG A 394 23.78 -11.13 15.67
N TYR A 395 23.15 -12.14 15.07
CA TYR A 395 21.99 -11.91 14.23
C TYR A 395 20.81 -11.30 15.03
N ALA A 396 20.55 -11.78 16.26
CA ALA A 396 19.53 -11.18 17.12
C ALA A 396 19.79 -9.69 17.40
N ALA A 397 21.07 -9.31 17.62
CA ALA A 397 21.45 -7.91 17.79
C ALA A 397 21.23 -7.09 16.51
N VAL A 398 21.60 -7.61 15.33
CA VAL A 398 21.33 -6.99 14.03
C VAL A 398 19.84 -6.80 13.81
N PHE A 399 19.03 -7.84 14.07
CA PHE A 399 17.57 -7.79 13.93
C PHE A 399 16.94 -6.73 14.83
N LEU A 400 17.23 -6.76 16.14
CA LEU A 400 16.68 -5.81 17.10
C LEU A 400 17.18 -4.38 16.85
N GLY A 401 18.45 -4.22 16.52
CA GLY A 401 19.05 -2.94 16.15
C GLY A 401 18.37 -2.34 14.94
N THR A 402 18.18 -3.13 13.88
CA THR A 402 17.47 -2.66 12.67
C THR A 402 16.03 -2.25 12.96
N LEU A 403 15.29 -3.01 13.78
CA LEU A 403 13.93 -2.63 14.16
C LEU A 403 13.91 -1.32 14.95
N TYR A 404 14.81 -1.17 15.90
CA TYR A 404 14.92 0.02 16.76
C TYR A 404 15.28 1.28 15.94
N GLU A 405 16.32 1.22 15.10
CA GLU A 405 16.76 2.33 14.25
C GLU A 405 15.66 2.83 13.29
N ASN A 406 14.79 1.92 12.85
CA ASN A 406 13.66 2.25 11.98
C ASN A 406 12.34 2.54 12.75
N GLY A 407 12.40 2.81 14.05
CA GLY A 407 11.21 3.08 14.87
C GLY A 407 10.16 1.97 14.78
N PHE A 408 10.62 0.71 14.75
CA PHE A 408 9.81 -0.49 14.54
C PHE A 408 8.93 -0.42 13.28
N PHE A 409 9.31 0.38 12.30
CA PHE A 409 8.60 0.64 11.03
C PHE A 409 7.19 1.26 11.17
N LEU A 410 6.74 1.54 12.38
CA LEU A 410 5.48 2.26 12.61
C LEU A 410 5.59 3.73 12.20
N GLY A 411 6.76 4.34 12.35
CA GLY A 411 7.06 5.68 11.87
C GLY A 411 7.32 5.80 10.36
N GLN A 412 7.13 4.73 9.60
CA GLN A 412 7.29 4.71 8.15
C GLN A 412 5.98 4.43 7.40
N LEU A 413 4.82 4.52 8.07
CA LEU A 413 3.51 4.29 7.45
C LEU A 413 3.07 5.41 6.49
N GLY A 414 3.80 6.50 6.42
CA GLY A 414 3.68 7.59 5.46
C GLY A 414 4.90 7.72 4.56
N LEU A 415 5.70 6.65 4.39
CA LEU A 415 6.84 6.63 3.48
C LEU A 415 6.38 6.08 2.12
N PHE A 416 6.37 6.94 1.12
CA PHE A 416 5.92 6.69 -0.25
C PHE A 416 7.09 6.73 -1.25
N GLY A 417 6.78 6.85 -2.54
CA GLY A 417 7.75 6.83 -3.62
C GLY A 417 8.44 5.47 -3.69
N ALA A 418 9.66 5.45 -4.18
CA ALA A 418 10.55 4.29 -4.11
C ALA A 418 11.22 4.18 -2.72
N LEU A 419 10.51 4.53 -1.64
CA LEU A 419 10.95 4.66 -0.24
C LEU A 419 11.77 5.92 0.05
N ASP A 420 11.55 6.92 -0.70
CA ASP A 420 12.32 8.16 -0.72
C ASP A 420 11.46 9.40 -0.47
N LEU A 421 10.13 9.25 -0.36
CA LEU A 421 9.21 10.34 -0.10
C LEU A 421 8.55 10.19 1.28
N PRO A 422 9.17 10.69 2.38
CA PRO A 422 8.55 10.69 3.68
C PRO A 422 7.50 11.80 3.78
N VAL A 423 6.23 11.42 3.97
CA VAL A 423 5.16 12.35 4.37
C VAL A 423 5.05 12.30 5.89
N GLU A 424 5.82 13.15 6.57
CA GLU A 424 5.99 13.12 8.04
C GLU A 424 4.68 13.16 8.81
N VAL A 425 3.72 13.97 8.36
CA VAL A 425 2.38 14.03 8.95
C VAL A 425 1.72 12.65 8.96
N LEU A 426 1.85 11.88 7.88
CA LEU A 426 1.26 10.55 7.78
C LEU A 426 2.06 9.51 8.59
N ASN A 427 3.38 9.68 8.71
CA ASN A 427 4.20 8.83 9.57
C ASN A 427 3.74 8.88 11.02
N LEU A 428 3.45 10.08 11.53
CA LEU A 428 2.95 10.28 12.88
C LEU A 428 1.47 9.92 13.04
N ALA A 429 0.63 10.37 12.11
CA ALA A 429 -0.82 10.26 12.23
C ALA A 429 -1.35 8.85 11.93
N SER A 430 -0.67 8.04 11.09
CA SER A 430 -1.14 6.69 10.75
C SER A 430 -1.22 5.74 11.95
N PRO A 431 -0.19 5.60 12.79
CA PRO A 431 -0.29 4.78 14.01
C PRO A 431 -1.38 5.29 14.97
N LEU A 432 -1.54 6.62 15.09
CA LEU A 432 -2.58 7.23 15.92
C LEU A 432 -3.98 6.93 15.38
N MET A 433 -4.16 6.99 14.07
CA MET A 433 -5.40 6.63 13.41
C MET A 433 -5.78 5.17 13.68
N LEU A 434 -4.83 4.25 13.57
CA LEU A 434 -5.04 2.84 13.85
C LEU A 434 -5.38 2.60 15.33
N ALA A 435 -4.70 3.29 16.25
CA ALA A 435 -5.00 3.22 17.68
C ALA A 435 -6.40 3.78 18.01
N LEU A 436 -6.79 4.88 17.36
CA LEU A 436 -8.14 5.44 17.49
C LEU A 436 -9.21 4.48 16.96
N ALA A 437 -8.98 3.83 15.82
CA ALA A 437 -9.87 2.81 15.28
C ALA A 437 -10.04 1.63 16.27
N ALA A 438 -8.93 1.19 16.90
CA ALA A 438 -8.96 0.17 17.94
C ALA A 438 -9.79 0.63 19.14
N ALA A 439 -9.61 1.88 19.61
CA ALA A 439 -10.34 2.44 20.75
C ALA A 439 -11.85 2.63 20.45
N LEU A 440 -12.21 3.14 19.29
CA LEU A 440 -13.61 3.35 18.89
C LEU A 440 -14.40 2.03 18.78
N THR A 441 -13.71 0.91 18.53
CA THR A 441 -14.33 -0.39 18.26
C THR A 441 -13.95 -1.47 19.27
N CYS A 442 -13.41 -1.12 20.44
CA CYS A 442 -12.87 -2.04 21.45
C CYS A 442 -13.92 -2.77 22.31
N ARG A 443 -15.23 -2.71 21.99
CA ARG A 443 -16.25 -3.44 22.73
C ARG A 443 -15.98 -4.94 22.75
N LYS A 444 -16.20 -5.59 23.89
CA LYS A 444 -15.88 -7.00 24.14
C LYS A 444 -16.47 -7.94 23.08
N GLU A 445 -17.69 -7.70 22.63
CA GLU A 445 -18.36 -8.46 21.59
C GLU A 445 -17.75 -8.26 20.18
N LYS A 446 -17.01 -7.17 19.98
CA LYS A 446 -16.35 -6.82 18.72
C LYS A 446 -14.86 -7.13 18.68
N THR A 447 -14.28 -7.59 19.81
CA THR A 447 -12.86 -7.99 19.87
C THR A 447 -12.68 -9.47 19.60
N LEU A 448 -11.49 -9.88 19.16
CA LEU A 448 -11.17 -11.27 18.89
C LEU A 448 -11.36 -12.16 20.14
N ARG A 449 -11.75 -13.42 19.95
CA ARG A 449 -11.80 -14.45 20.99
C ARG A 449 -10.38 -14.82 21.46
N ARG A 450 -10.25 -15.61 22.55
CA ARG A 450 -8.95 -15.94 23.14
C ARG A 450 -8.03 -16.69 22.18
N ALA A 451 -8.51 -17.77 21.54
CA ALA A 451 -7.70 -18.57 20.61
C ALA A 451 -7.26 -17.76 19.36
N PRO A 452 -8.14 -17.04 18.64
CA PRO A 452 -7.72 -16.10 17.59
C PRO A 452 -6.72 -15.04 18.06
N CYS A 453 -6.80 -14.54 19.30
CA CYS A 453 -5.80 -13.62 19.84
C CYS A 453 -4.42 -14.26 20.01
N ALA A 454 -4.37 -15.50 20.51
CA ALA A 454 -3.11 -16.23 20.60
C ALA A 454 -2.53 -16.44 19.19
N GLY A 455 -3.37 -16.79 18.21
CA GLY A 455 -2.96 -16.90 16.81
C GLY A 455 -2.41 -15.59 16.24
N ALA A 456 -3.10 -14.48 16.52
CA ALA A 456 -2.64 -13.15 16.10
C ALA A 456 -1.27 -12.79 16.70
N LEU A 457 -1.07 -13.05 18.01
CA LEU A 457 0.22 -12.79 18.66
C LEU A 457 1.33 -13.65 18.04
N THR A 458 1.12 -14.97 17.99
CA THR A 458 2.13 -15.91 17.48
C THR A 458 2.46 -15.60 16.01
N PHE A 459 1.45 -15.41 15.17
CA PHE A 459 1.64 -15.04 13.78
C PHE A 459 2.38 -13.71 13.64
N GLY A 460 1.95 -12.67 14.36
CA GLY A 460 2.54 -11.33 14.26
C GLY A 460 4.04 -11.34 14.60
N LEU A 461 4.43 -12.00 15.68
CA LEU A 461 5.84 -12.12 16.08
C LEU A 461 6.67 -12.93 15.07
N LEU A 462 6.16 -14.09 14.64
CA LEU A 462 6.85 -14.94 13.67
C LEU A 462 6.94 -14.28 12.29
N TYR A 463 5.91 -13.52 11.90
CA TYR A 463 5.91 -12.83 10.61
C TYR A 463 6.93 -11.68 10.58
N ILE A 464 7.05 -10.89 11.66
CA ILE A 464 8.08 -9.85 11.78
C ILE A 464 9.47 -10.48 11.69
N ALA A 465 9.73 -11.52 12.48
CA ALA A 465 11.01 -12.21 12.47
C ALA A 465 11.30 -12.83 11.09
N GLY A 466 10.32 -13.53 10.51
CA GLY A 466 10.47 -14.17 9.21
C GLY A 466 10.71 -13.19 8.06
N ALA A 467 9.98 -12.07 8.00
CA ALA A 467 10.17 -11.05 6.98
C ALA A 467 11.56 -10.40 7.07
N ALA A 468 11.99 -10.06 8.27
CA ALA A 468 13.32 -9.50 8.50
C ALA A 468 14.43 -10.52 8.15
N THR A 469 14.28 -11.78 8.57
CA THR A 469 15.25 -12.84 8.24
C THR A 469 15.31 -13.10 6.74
N ALA A 470 14.17 -13.12 6.06
CA ALA A 470 14.13 -13.29 4.61
C ALA A 470 14.91 -12.17 3.91
N MET A 471 14.69 -10.90 4.28
CA MET A 471 15.42 -9.76 3.71
C MET A 471 16.92 -9.80 4.05
N TYR A 472 17.28 -10.26 5.27
CA TYR A 472 18.68 -10.41 5.64
C TYR A 472 19.39 -11.46 4.80
N ILE A 473 18.71 -12.57 4.47
CA ILE A 473 19.30 -13.66 3.67
C ILE A 473 19.33 -13.31 2.18
N THR A 474 18.29 -12.66 1.66
CA THR A 474 18.10 -12.51 0.20
C THR A 474 18.54 -11.16 -0.35
N TYR A 475 18.72 -10.14 0.50
CA TYR A 475 18.93 -8.77 0.04
C TYR A 475 20.10 -8.05 0.75
N THR A 476 20.66 -8.63 1.81
CA THR A 476 21.70 -7.98 2.62
C THR A 476 23.05 -8.66 2.44
N PRO A 477 24.16 -7.92 2.27
CA PRO A 477 25.52 -8.48 2.24
C PRO A 477 25.83 -9.33 3.45
N VAL A 478 26.72 -10.32 3.27
CA VAL A 478 27.04 -11.31 4.31
C VAL A 478 27.63 -10.65 5.55
N GLY A 479 27.02 -10.92 6.71
CA GLY A 479 27.49 -10.46 8.02
C GLY A 479 27.28 -8.97 8.31
N MET A 480 26.51 -8.25 7.48
CA MET A 480 26.23 -6.84 7.67
C MET A 480 25.53 -6.58 9.01
N VAL A 481 25.82 -5.42 9.62
CA VAL A 481 25.33 -5.05 10.97
C VAL A 481 23.89 -4.55 11.01
N ARG A 482 23.25 -4.38 9.85
CA ARG A 482 21.83 -4.02 9.70
C ARG A 482 21.22 -4.72 8.51
N ILE A 483 19.89 -4.85 8.51
CA ILE A 483 19.13 -5.47 7.42
C ILE A 483 18.75 -4.38 6.43
N ILE A 484 19.12 -4.55 5.16
CA ILE A 484 18.81 -3.62 4.08
C ILE A 484 17.47 -3.98 3.44
N GLY A 485 16.77 -2.98 2.89
CA GLY A 485 15.57 -3.15 2.06
C GLY A 485 14.28 -3.45 2.83
N LEU A 486 14.30 -3.46 4.17
CA LEU A 486 13.07 -3.59 4.97
C LEU A 486 12.19 -2.34 4.83
N GLN A 487 10.88 -2.58 4.76
CA GLN A 487 9.88 -1.54 4.51
C GLN A 487 8.65 -1.77 5.38
N ALA A 488 7.98 -0.69 5.81
CA ALA A 488 6.77 -0.76 6.64
C ALA A 488 5.65 -1.61 6.00
N ARG A 489 5.52 -1.59 4.67
CA ARG A 489 4.51 -2.37 3.95
C ARG A 489 4.63 -3.88 4.18
N TYR A 490 5.84 -4.39 4.44
CA TYR A 490 6.04 -5.82 4.71
C TYR A 490 5.49 -6.24 6.07
N PHE A 491 5.39 -5.31 7.02
CA PHE A 491 4.91 -5.56 8.37
C PHE A 491 3.41 -5.28 8.57
N LEU A 492 2.69 -4.77 7.56
CA LEU A 492 1.25 -4.49 7.68
C LEU A 492 0.42 -5.69 8.16
N PRO A 493 0.68 -6.96 7.71
CA PRO A 493 -0.02 -8.11 8.27
C PRO A 493 0.21 -8.30 9.77
N ALA A 494 1.46 -8.16 10.22
CA ALA A 494 1.81 -8.26 11.63
C ALA A 494 1.23 -7.10 12.45
N PHE A 495 1.29 -5.88 11.94
CA PHE A 495 0.69 -4.71 12.58
C PHE A 495 -0.83 -4.88 12.75
N LEU A 496 -1.54 -5.39 11.76
CA LEU A 496 -2.97 -5.72 11.91
C LEU A 496 -3.21 -6.64 13.11
N MET A 497 -2.38 -7.68 13.26
CA MET A 497 -2.49 -8.60 14.40
C MET A 497 -2.23 -7.90 15.75
N LEU A 498 -1.20 -7.06 15.83
CA LEU A 498 -0.86 -6.32 17.04
C LEU A 498 -1.96 -5.30 17.40
N PHE A 499 -2.54 -4.60 16.42
CA PHE A 499 -3.64 -3.67 16.68
C PHE A 499 -4.95 -4.37 17.09
N TRP A 500 -5.18 -5.62 16.67
CA TRP A 500 -6.26 -6.43 17.23
C TRP A 500 -6.03 -6.80 18.70
N LEU A 501 -4.77 -7.04 19.09
CA LEU A 501 -4.41 -7.26 20.50
C LEU A 501 -4.59 -5.97 21.32
N LEU A 502 -4.16 -4.84 20.77
CA LEU A 502 -4.39 -3.51 21.36
C LEU A 502 -5.90 -3.26 21.55
N GLN A 503 -6.72 -3.48 20.51
CA GLN A 503 -8.18 -3.37 20.58
C GLN A 503 -8.76 -4.20 21.73
N LYS A 504 -8.27 -5.42 21.90
CA LYS A 504 -8.72 -6.31 22.98
C LYS A 504 -8.27 -5.83 24.36
N GLY A 505 -7.04 -5.32 24.48
CA GLY A 505 -6.52 -4.69 25.71
C GLY A 505 -7.36 -3.49 26.11
N LEU A 506 -7.59 -2.57 25.18
CA LEU A 506 -8.45 -1.41 25.37
C LEU A 506 -9.87 -1.78 25.77
N GLY A 507 -10.45 -2.84 25.20
CA GLY A 507 -11.79 -3.32 25.56
C GLY A 507 -11.93 -3.86 26.99
N ARG A 508 -10.81 -4.07 27.70
CA ARG A 508 -10.81 -4.39 29.15
C ARG A 508 -10.74 -3.12 30.00
N ALA A 509 -10.06 -2.09 29.51
CA ALA A 509 -9.81 -0.85 30.23
C ALA A 509 -10.86 0.23 29.96
N LEU A 510 -11.39 0.29 28.73
CA LEU A 510 -12.29 1.35 28.28
C LEU A 510 -13.71 0.79 28.07
N ARG A 511 -14.71 1.66 28.34
CA ARG A 511 -16.12 1.43 27.97
C ARG A 511 -16.51 2.43 26.90
N PRO A 512 -16.41 2.10 25.59
CA PRO A 512 -16.78 3.03 24.54
C PRO A 512 -18.21 3.52 24.70
N ALA A 513 -18.41 4.83 24.68
CA ALA A 513 -19.74 5.44 24.82
C ALA A 513 -20.64 5.15 23.61
N ALA A 514 -20.05 4.96 22.42
CA ALA A 514 -20.79 4.67 21.20
C ALA A 514 -21.20 3.19 21.11
N GLY A 515 -22.42 2.89 20.64
CA GLY A 515 -22.83 1.53 20.29
C GLY A 515 -21.93 0.90 19.22
N PRO A 516 -21.90 -0.43 19.08
CA PRO A 516 -20.96 -1.13 18.20
C PRO A 516 -21.06 -0.71 16.74
N GLU A 517 -22.26 -0.53 16.21
CA GLU A 517 -22.48 -0.07 14.82
C GLU A 517 -22.06 1.38 14.62
N ARG A 518 -22.31 2.23 15.63
CA ARG A 518 -21.90 3.64 15.60
C ARG A 518 -20.38 3.76 15.67
N GLY A 519 -19.70 2.92 16.46
CA GLY A 519 -18.24 2.89 16.53
C GLY A 519 -17.61 2.50 15.18
N GLU A 520 -18.13 1.47 14.52
CA GLU A 520 -17.68 1.06 13.19
C GLU A 520 -17.99 2.13 12.12
N GLY A 521 -19.16 2.80 12.22
CA GLY A 521 -19.51 3.91 11.32
C GLY A 521 -18.62 5.14 11.48
N LEU A 522 -18.25 5.49 12.71
CA LEU A 522 -17.28 6.56 12.99
C LEU A 522 -15.89 6.18 12.48
N CYS A 523 -15.48 4.93 12.70
CA CYS A 523 -14.22 4.42 12.18
C CYS A 523 -14.14 4.54 10.65
N LEU A 524 -15.21 4.17 9.92
CA LEU A 524 -15.29 4.32 8.47
C LEU A 524 -15.15 5.78 8.04
N ALA A 525 -15.92 6.68 8.65
CA ALA A 525 -15.90 8.10 8.29
C ALA A 525 -14.51 8.71 8.53
N PHE A 526 -13.92 8.43 9.69
CA PHE A 526 -12.60 8.94 10.05
C PHE A 526 -11.49 8.36 9.15
N SER A 527 -11.47 7.04 8.94
CA SER A 527 -10.46 6.40 8.09
C SER A 527 -10.60 6.81 6.62
N GLY A 528 -11.83 7.01 6.13
CA GLY A 528 -12.07 7.50 4.77
C GLY A 528 -11.60 8.94 4.56
N LEU A 529 -11.85 9.82 5.54
CA LEU A 529 -11.32 11.20 5.50
C LEU A 529 -9.79 11.23 5.59
N PHE A 530 -9.23 10.40 6.46
CA PHE A 530 -7.77 10.27 6.61
C PHE A 530 -7.12 9.78 5.32
N ALA A 531 -7.73 8.80 4.66
CA ALA A 531 -7.27 8.29 3.37
C ALA A 531 -7.31 9.38 2.27
N ALA A 532 -8.40 10.14 2.19
CA ALA A 532 -8.50 11.26 1.25
C ALA A 532 -7.46 12.36 1.54
N ALA A 533 -7.26 12.71 2.82
CA ALA A 533 -6.22 13.65 3.22
C ALA A 533 -4.82 13.14 2.85
N GLY A 534 -4.56 11.84 3.00
CA GLY A 534 -3.30 11.21 2.57
C GLY A 534 -3.02 11.39 1.09
N ALA A 535 -4.03 11.20 0.23
CA ALA A 535 -3.89 11.42 -1.21
C ALA A 535 -3.64 12.91 -1.55
N VAL A 536 -4.29 13.84 -0.85
CA VAL A 536 -4.07 15.28 -1.02
C VAL A 536 -2.65 15.67 -0.61
N LEU A 537 -2.14 15.13 0.50
CA LEU A 537 -0.77 15.36 0.94
C LEU A 537 0.26 14.79 -0.05
N LEU A 538 -0.01 13.60 -0.60
CA LEU A 538 0.84 13.02 -1.63
C LEU A 538 0.87 13.90 -2.89
N PHE A 539 -0.31 14.33 -3.36
CA PHE A 539 -0.42 15.27 -4.47
C PHE A 539 0.35 16.56 -4.19
N GLN A 540 0.23 17.12 -2.98
CA GLN A 540 0.95 18.32 -2.62
C GLN A 540 2.46 18.12 -2.73
N HIS A 541 3.02 17.01 -2.24
CA HIS A 541 4.45 16.74 -2.29
C HIS A 541 5.01 16.66 -3.71
N TYR A 542 4.27 15.99 -4.60
CA TYR A 542 4.73 15.81 -5.99
C TYR A 542 4.44 17.00 -6.90
N PHE A 543 3.28 17.65 -6.75
CA PHE A 543 2.78 18.63 -7.73
C PHE A 543 2.84 20.08 -7.24
N VAL A 544 2.98 20.29 -5.94
CA VAL A 544 2.95 21.64 -5.35
C VAL A 544 4.24 21.97 -4.62
N GLY A 545 4.78 21.03 -3.85
CA GLY A 545 6.01 21.18 -3.08
C GLY A 545 5.92 20.49 -1.71
N PRO A 546 7.06 20.19 -1.08
CA PRO A 546 7.12 19.44 0.17
C PRO A 546 6.53 20.20 1.36
N VAL A 547 5.94 19.48 2.30
CA VAL A 547 5.47 20.00 3.59
C VAL A 547 6.42 19.54 4.69
N TYR A 548 7.02 20.48 5.38
CA TYR A 548 7.84 20.20 6.55
C TYR A 548 7.05 20.53 7.84
N LEU A 549 7.01 19.59 8.79
CA LEU A 549 6.44 19.82 10.10
C LEU A 549 7.42 20.58 11.02
N ILE A 550 8.71 20.37 10.82
CA ILE A 550 9.78 20.98 11.61
C ILE A 550 10.88 21.39 10.63
N ARG A 551 11.28 22.66 10.66
CA ARG A 551 12.48 23.14 9.98
C ARG A 551 13.66 23.14 10.92
#